data_686beafe10d1435dfcc741c2e6771734
#
_entry.id   686beafe10d1435dfcc741c2e6771734
#
_cell.length_a   1.000
_cell.length_b   1.000
_cell.length_c   1.000
_cell.angle_alpha   90.00
_cell.angle_beta   90.00
_cell.angle_gamma   90.00
#
_symmetry.space_group_name_H-M   'P 1'
#
loop_
_entity.id
_entity.type
_entity.pdbx_description
1 polymer ?
#
loop_
_entity_poly.entity_id
_entity_poly.type
_entity_poly.pdbx_seq_one_letter_code
_entity_poly.pdbx_strand_id
1 'polypeptide(L)'
;MENKPAITYELLHKDAKTGARRGIVHTPHGDIQTPVFMPVGTQATVKSLTPEELKEIGAQIILSNTYHLYLRPGEKIVKEAGDLHGFMNWDRPILTCLLYTSDAADE
;
A
#
# COMPACT_ATOMS: atom_id res chain seq x y z
N MET A 1 -2.55 3.48 28.67
CA MET A 1 -2.93 2.76 27.46
C MET A 1 -1.72 2.62 26.54
N GLU A 2 -1.47 1.43 26.10
CA GLU A 2 -0.34 1.19 25.22
C GLU A 2 -0.65 1.58 23.80
N ASN A 3 0.30 2.27 23.16
CA ASN A 3 0.19 2.59 21.74
C ASN A 3 0.81 1.45 20.95
N LYS A 4 -0.04 0.61 20.39
CA LYS A 4 0.46 -0.47 19.53
C LYS A 4 0.72 0.08 18.14
N PRO A 5 1.85 -0.29 17.51
CA PRO A 5 2.08 0.11 16.13
C PRO A 5 0.97 -0.40 15.23
N ALA A 6 0.55 0.40 14.28
CA ALA A 6 -0.43 -0.02 13.30
C ALA A 6 0.14 -1.10 12.39
N ILE A 7 1.46 -1.07 12.18
CA ILE A 7 2.16 -1.99 11.30
C ILE A 7 3.26 -2.69 12.09
N THR A 8 3.28 -4.02 12.01
CA THR A 8 4.32 -4.82 12.65
C THR A 8 4.86 -5.83 11.65
N TYR A 9 6.06 -6.32 11.90
CA TYR A 9 6.70 -7.31 11.05
C TYR A 9 7.07 -8.54 11.87
N GLU A 10 6.81 -9.71 11.31
CA GLU A 10 7.15 -10.97 11.93
C GLU A 10 8.04 -11.76 10.99
N LEU A 11 9.28 -12.05 11.43
CA LEU A 11 10.20 -12.87 10.67
C LEU A 11 9.88 -14.34 10.91
N LEU A 12 9.51 -15.06 9.84
CA LEU A 12 9.17 -16.47 9.95
C LEU A 12 10.33 -17.40 9.69
N HIS A 13 11.18 -17.05 8.72
CA HIS A 13 12.31 -17.91 8.36
C HIS A 13 13.42 -17.10 7.71
N LYS A 14 14.64 -17.47 8.03
CA LYS A 14 15.82 -16.90 7.39
C LYS A 14 16.66 -18.04 6.85
N ASP A 15 16.97 -17.99 5.57
CA ASP A 15 17.80 -19.02 4.96
C ASP A 15 19.26 -18.86 5.40
N ALA A 16 19.88 -19.95 5.88
CA ALA A 16 21.22 -19.89 6.41
C ALA A 16 22.29 -19.66 5.35
N LYS A 17 22.04 -20.06 4.12
CA LYS A 17 23.04 -19.98 3.06
C LYS A 17 23.03 -18.67 2.31
N THR A 18 21.84 -18.14 2.04
CA THR A 18 21.67 -16.96 1.18
C THR A 18 21.34 -15.70 1.95
N GLY A 19 20.86 -15.84 3.19
CA GLY A 19 20.35 -14.70 3.94
C GLY A 19 18.96 -14.27 3.54
N ALA A 20 18.32 -14.99 2.64
CA ALA A 20 16.95 -14.72 2.25
C ALA A 20 16.02 -14.87 3.46
N ARG A 21 14.98 -14.02 3.53
CA ARG A 21 14.06 -14.01 4.66
C ARG A 21 12.63 -14.09 4.19
N ARG A 22 11.82 -14.82 4.93
CA ARG A 22 10.39 -14.88 4.73
C ARG A 22 9.70 -14.34 5.98
N GLY A 23 8.72 -13.50 5.79
CA GLY A 23 8.02 -12.93 6.93
C GLY A 23 6.61 -12.49 6.60
N ILE A 24 5.98 -11.85 7.56
CA ILE A 24 4.64 -11.30 7.40
C ILE A 24 4.64 -9.87 7.93
N VAL A 25 4.09 -8.96 7.14
CA VAL A 25 3.81 -7.60 7.59
C VAL A 25 2.34 -7.56 7.97
N HIS A 26 2.06 -7.25 9.24
CA HIS A 26 0.70 -7.15 9.75
C HIS A 26 0.23 -5.71 9.65
N THR A 27 -0.90 -5.47 8.98
CA THR A 27 -1.47 -4.14 8.84
C THR A 27 -2.95 -4.16 9.18
N PRO A 28 -3.57 -2.99 9.46
CA PRO A 28 -5.01 -2.94 9.72
C PRO A 28 -5.86 -3.42 8.54
N HIS A 29 -5.34 -3.39 7.34
CA HIS A 29 -6.06 -3.82 6.14
C HIS A 29 -5.72 -5.23 5.70
N GLY A 30 -4.93 -5.95 6.47
CA GLY A 30 -4.60 -7.35 6.19
C GLY A 30 -3.12 -7.62 6.31
N ASP A 31 -2.78 -8.91 6.23
CA ASP A 31 -1.40 -9.36 6.32
C ASP A 31 -0.78 -9.47 4.93
N ILE A 32 0.51 -9.20 4.87
CA ILE A 32 1.28 -9.26 3.63
C ILE A 32 2.39 -10.29 3.80
N GLN A 33 2.37 -11.31 2.95
CA GLN A 33 3.44 -12.30 2.93
C GLN A 33 4.65 -11.71 2.20
N THR A 34 5.82 -11.75 2.82
CA THR A 34 7.03 -11.21 2.20
C THR A 34 8.02 -12.33 1.89
N PRO A 35 8.82 -12.20 0.88
CA PRO A 35 8.90 -11.07 -0.08
C PRO A 35 7.66 -10.95 -0.94
N VAL A 36 7.36 -9.75 -1.41
CA VAL A 36 6.13 -9.47 -2.16
C VAL A 36 6.40 -8.45 -3.26
N PHE A 37 5.70 -8.61 -4.38
CA PHE A 37 5.72 -7.61 -5.43
C PHE A 37 4.58 -6.63 -5.20
N MET A 38 4.87 -5.35 -5.32
CA MET A 38 3.87 -4.29 -5.17
C MET A 38 3.56 -3.68 -6.54
N PRO A 39 2.39 -3.98 -7.12
CA PRO A 39 2.00 -3.29 -8.35
C PRO A 39 1.87 -1.79 -8.10
N VAL A 40 2.30 -0.99 -9.06
CA VAL A 40 2.29 0.46 -8.94
C VAL A 40 0.96 1.01 -9.44
N GLY A 41 0.26 1.74 -8.56
CA GLY A 41 -1.01 2.38 -8.88
C GLY A 41 -0.89 3.89 -8.90
N THR A 42 -0.26 4.43 -9.93
CA THR A 42 -0.17 5.87 -10.12
C THR A 42 -1.55 6.44 -10.39
N GLN A 43 -1.89 7.58 -9.78
CA GLN A 43 -3.19 8.20 -9.91
C GLN A 43 -4.34 7.26 -9.49
N ALA A 44 -4.06 6.43 -8.51
CA ALA A 44 -5.02 5.51 -7.89
C ALA A 44 -5.50 4.39 -8.80
N THR A 45 -4.78 4.12 -9.88
CA THR A 45 -5.09 2.99 -10.74
C THR A 45 -3.82 2.26 -11.14
N VAL A 46 -3.90 0.94 -11.24
CA VAL A 46 -2.84 0.14 -11.84
C VAL A 46 -3.21 0.00 -13.31
N LYS A 47 -2.30 0.41 -14.18
CA LYS A 47 -2.59 0.41 -15.61
C LYS A 47 -3.01 -0.97 -16.10
N SER A 48 -4.09 -0.99 -16.87
CA SER A 48 -4.64 -2.19 -17.52
C SER A 48 -5.19 -3.25 -16.59
N LEU A 49 -5.28 -2.97 -15.28
CA LEU A 49 -5.82 -3.94 -14.33
C LEU A 49 -6.83 -3.28 -13.41
N THR A 50 -7.94 -3.97 -13.16
CA THR A 50 -8.93 -3.53 -12.19
C THR A 50 -8.54 -4.02 -10.79
N PRO A 51 -9.10 -3.43 -9.72
CA PRO A 51 -8.86 -3.96 -8.37
C PRO A 51 -9.25 -5.44 -8.25
N GLU A 52 -10.32 -5.84 -8.89
CA GLU A 52 -10.77 -7.23 -8.88
C GLU A 52 -9.74 -8.15 -9.53
N GLU A 53 -9.18 -7.74 -10.67
CA GLU A 53 -8.16 -8.52 -11.34
C GLU A 53 -6.88 -8.62 -10.51
N LEU A 54 -6.51 -7.55 -9.81
CA LEU A 54 -5.36 -7.57 -8.93
C LEU A 54 -5.55 -8.58 -7.79
N LYS A 55 -6.76 -8.69 -7.27
CA LYS A 55 -7.05 -9.67 -6.22
C LYS A 55 -6.98 -11.09 -6.76
N GLU A 56 -7.44 -11.30 -7.98
CA GLU A 56 -7.39 -12.63 -8.60
C GLU A 56 -5.97 -13.13 -8.78
N ILE A 57 -5.04 -12.25 -9.13
CA ILE A 57 -3.64 -12.65 -9.28
C ILE A 57 -2.88 -12.67 -7.96
N GLY A 58 -3.56 -12.39 -6.85
CA GLY A 58 -2.99 -12.52 -5.53
C GLY A 58 -2.21 -11.32 -5.03
N ALA A 59 -2.44 -10.14 -5.59
CA ALA A 59 -1.77 -8.93 -5.11
C ALA A 59 -2.23 -8.62 -3.68
N GLN A 60 -1.29 -8.48 -2.77
CA GLN A 60 -1.56 -8.24 -1.36
C GLN A 60 -1.45 -6.78 -0.98
N ILE A 61 -0.69 -6.02 -1.73
CA ILE A 61 -0.41 -4.61 -1.45
C ILE A 61 -0.14 -3.91 -2.77
N ILE A 62 -0.53 -2.65 -2.87
CA ILE A 62 -0.21 -1.84 -4.03
C ILE A 62 0.54 -0.59 -3.60
N LEU A 63 1.29 -0.02 -4.52
CA LEU A 63 2.04 1.20 -4.29
C LEU A 63 1.31 2.36 -4.95
N SER A 64 1.08 3.42 -4.20
CA SER A 64 0.42 4.62 -4.70
C SER A 64 1.33 5.83 -4.49
N ASN A 65 1.25 6.80 -5.37
CA ASN A 65 2.08 7.99 -5.28
C ASN A 65 1.24 9.18 -4.83
N THR A 66 1.53 9.68 -3.64
CA THR A 66 0.78 10.78 -3.05
C THR A 66 0.85 12.06 -3.88
N TYR A 67 2.01 12.34 -4.44
CA TYR A 67 2.18 13.53 -5.24
C TYR A 67 1.26 13.53 -6.48
N HIS A 68 1.21 12.41 -7.19
CA HIS A 68 0.32 12.30 -8.35
C HIS A 68 -1.15 12.42 -7.97
N LEU A 69 -1.53 11.87 -6.83
CA LEU A 69 -2.91 11.99 -6.35
C LEU A 69 -3.26 13.41 -5.94
N TYR A 70 -2.30 14.12 -5.38
CA TYR A 70 -2.49 15.52 -5.00
C TYR A 70 -2.76 16.39 -6.24
N LEU A 71 -2.04 16.11 -7.32
CA LEU A 71 -2.22 16.84 -8.58
C LEU A 71 -3.50 16.45 -9.30
N ARG A 72 -3.83 15.17 -9.32
CA ARG A 72 -5.01 14.62 -10.00
C ARG A 72 -5.49 13.36 -9.31
N PRO A 73 -6.72 13.34 -8.86
CA PRO A 73 -7.77 14.35 -8.98
C PRO A 73 -7.72 15.41 -7.88
N GLY A 74 -6.81 15.28 -6.92
CA GLY A 74 -6.72 16.16 -5.79
C GLY A 74 -7.25 15.52 -4.52
N GLU A 75 -6.77 16.01 -3.38
CA GLU A 75 -7.07 15.42 -2.09
C GLU A 75 -8.56 15.47 -1.72
N LYS A 76 -9.26 16.52 -2.13
CA LYS A 76 -10.67 16.67 -1.79
C LYS A 76 -11.53 15.61 -2.44
N ILE A 77 -11.26 15.31 -3.71
CA ILE A 77 -12.02 14.30 -4.44
C ILE A 77 -11.75 12.93 -3.87
N VAL A 78 -10.50 12.62 -3.54
CA VAL A 78 -10.15 11.34 -2.93
C VAL A 78 -10.86 11.17 -1.59
N LYS A 79 -10.89 12.22 -0.80
CA LYS A 79 -11.56 12.18 0.51
C LYS A 79 -13.06 11.98 0.37
N GLU A 80 -13.69 12.66 -0.57
CA GLU A 80 -15.13 12.51 -0.81
C GLU A 80 -15.49 11.10 -1.26
N ALA A 81 -14.59 10.43 -1.95
CA ALA A 81 -14.80 9.07 -2.42
C ALA A 81 -14.52 7.99 -1.37
N GLY A 82 -14.29 8.40 -0.11
CA GLY A 82 -14.03 7.45 0.96
C GLY A 82 -12.56 7.23 1.25
N ASP A 83 -11.78 8.29 1.12
CA ASP A 83 -10.33 8.27 1.24
C ASP A 83 -9.70 7.39 0.17
N LEU A 84 -8.41 7.10 0.31
CA LEU A 84 -7.68 6.41 -0.75
C LEU A 84 -8.22 5.00 -1.02
N HIS A 85 -8.52 4.25 0.03
CA HIS A 85 -9.06 2.90 -0.14
C HIS A 85 -10.41 2.91 -0.85
N GLY A 86 -11.29 3.83 -0.46
CA GLY A 86 -12.58 3.96 -1.12
C GLY A 86 -12.46 4.45 -2.55
N PHE A 87 -11.58 5.41 -2.78
CA PHE A 87 -11.40 5.97 -4.12
C PHE A 87 -10.86 4.92 -5.11
N MET A 88 -9.94 4.07 -4.63
CA MET A 88 -9.36 3.03 -5.47
C MET A 88 -10.18 1.74 -5.51
N ASN A 89 -11.18 1.64 -4.66
CA ASN A 89 -11.93 0.39 -4.48
C ASN A 89 -10.99 -0.77 -4.12
N TRP A 90 -10.06 -0.48 -3.21
CA TRP A 90 -9.04 -1.44 -2.79
C TRP A 90 -9.03 -1.52 -1.27
N ASP A 91 -9.36 -2.69 -0.74
CA ASP A 91 -9.49 -2.89 0.70
C ASP A 91 -8.26 -3.47 1.37
N ARG A 92 -7.22 -3.78 0.59
CA ARG A 92 -5.97 -4.32 1.11
C ARG A 92 -4.96 -3.21 1.37
N PRO A 93 -3.80 -3.51 1.96
CA PRO A 93 -2.82 -2.47 2.27
C PRO A 93 -2.36 -1.69 1.05
N ILE A 94 -2.05 -0.42 1.28
CA ILE A 94 -1.52 0.49 0.28
C ILE A 94 -0.27 1.13 0.87
N LEU A 95 0.85 1.04 0.14
CA LEU A 95 2.05 1.76 0.50
C LEU A 95 2.07 3.06 -0.30
N THR A 96 2.01 4.19 0.40
CA THR A 96 2.06 5.48 -0.26
C THR A 96 3.49 5.99 -0.30
N CYS A 97 3.85 6.61 -1.40
CA CYS A 97 5.18 7.17 -1.57
C CYS A 97 5.07 8.69 -1.49
N LEU A 98 5.68 9.25 -0.45
CA LEU A 98 5.75 10.69 -0.30
C LEU A 98 7.05 11.18 -0.92
N LEU A 99 6.99 12.35 -1.53
CA LEU A 99 8.22 12.98 -1.98
C LEU A 99 9.03 13.38 -0.77
N TYR A 100 10.33 13.32 -0.90
CA TYR A 100 11.23 13.64 0.19
C TYR A 100 11.05 15.07 0.72
N THR A 101 10.47 15.96 -0.05
CA THR A 101 10.17 17.31 0.41
C THR A 101 8.96 17.33 1.35
N SER A 102 8.11 16.36 1.22
CA SER A 102 6.96 16.11 2.09
C SER A 102 5.97 17.26 2.26
N ASP A 103 6.00 18.25 1.41
CA ASP A 103 5.02 19.34 1.50
C ASP A 103 3.60 18.82 1.37
N ALA A 104 3.41 17.81 0.55
CA ALA A 104 2.10 17.21 0.39
C ALA A 104 1.63 16.53 1.69
N ALA A 105 2.55 16.05 2.50
CA ALA A 105 2.22 15.41 3.75
C ALA A 105 1.85 16.41 4.84
N ASP A 106 2.31 17.64 4.73
CA ASP A 106 2.05 18.67 5.72
C ASP A 106 0.67 19.30 5.56
N GLU A 107 0.03 19.00 4.49
CA GLU A 107 -1.30 19.50 4.21
C GLU A 107 -2.35 18.43 4.45
#